data_86b14b9ac26756be3cc9060ba06278c0
#
_entry.id   86b14b9ac26756be3cc9060ba06278c0
#
_cell.length_a   1.000
_cell.length_b   1.000
_cell.length_c   1.000
_cell.angle_alpha   90.00
_cell.angle_beta   90.00
_cell.angle_gamma   90.00
#
_symmetry.space_group_name_H-M   'P 1'
#
loop_
_entity.id
_entity.type
_entity.pdbx_description
1 polymer ?
#
loop_
_entity_poly.entity_id
_entity_poly.type
_entity_poly.pdbx_seq_one_letter_code
_entity_poly.pdbx_strand_id
1 'polypeptide(L)'
;MAHFAKISDTSQVLSVLTLDNKDMLNAAGIEDESVGQDYLQSHNNWPRNMWIQTSYNTRDGKHYKSDNTLSDDQSKALRGNYAGLGYTWDKDNNIFYRKKPYASWVLNTSEARWQSPIGDAPALTEEEITTNSSYHEWNESNQSWDKKDFT
;
A
#
# COMPACT_ATOMS: atom_id res chain seq x y z
N MET A 1 2.33 -6.39 -16.58
CA MET A 1 3.48 -6.72 -15.73
C MET A 1 3.01 -6.94 -14.29
N ALA A 2 3.56 -7.95 -13.66
CA ALA A 2 3.32 -8.18 -12.24
C ALA A 2 4.41 -7.50 -11.41
N HIS A 3 4.09 -7.20 -10.15
CA HIS A 3 5.01 -6.58 -9.20
C HIS A 3 5.13 -7.47 -7.97
N PHE A 4 6.35 -7.64 -7.47
CA PHE A 4 6.63 -8.43 -6.28
C PHE A 4 7.50 -7.64 -5.30
N ALA A 5 7.10 -7.64 -4.05
CA ALA A 5 7.90 -7.10 -2.97
C ALA A 5 8.86 -8.16 -2.43
N LYS A 6 10.12 -7.80 -2.30
CA LYS A 6 11.13 -8.60 -1.60
C LYS A 6 11.05 -8.28 -0.12
N ILE A 7 10.82 -9.29 0.70
CA ILE A 7 10.56 -9.14 2.13
C ILE A 7 11.76 -9.61 2.96
N SER A 8 12.13 -8.83 3.97
CA SER A 8 13.17 -9.20 4.94
C SER A 8 12.63 -10.22 5.97
N ASP A 9 13.53 -10.77 6.76
CA ASP A 9 13.20 -11.65 7.90
C ASP A 9 12.43 -10.92 9.02
N THR A 10 12.47 -9.58 9.02
CA THR A 10 11.69 -8.72 9.94
C THR A 10 10.41 -8.16 9.27
N SER A 11 9.97 -8.75 8.18
CA SER A 11 8.73 -8.38 7.46
C SER A 11 8.75 -6.99 6.83
N GLN A 12 9.92 -6.46 6.51
CA GLN A 12 10.04 -5.18 5.84
C GLN A 12 10.24 -5.34 4.33
N VAL A 13 9.66 -4.44 3.55
CA VAL A 13 9.86 -4.38 2.10
C VAL A 13 11.25 -3.81 1.81
N LEU A 14 12.10 -4.64 1.21
CA LEU A 14 13.47 -4.29 0.82
C LEU A 14 13.55 -3.69 -0.58
N SER A 15 12.75 -4.21 -1.49
CA SER A 15 12.66 -3.73 -2.87
C SER A 15 11.37 -4.23 -3.51
N VAL A 16 11.02 -3.65 -4.65
CA VAL A 16 9.90 -4.12 -5.48
C VAL A 16 10.41 -4.36 -6.89
N LEU A 17 10.20 -5.56 -7.41
CA LEU A 17 10.59 -5.93 -8.77
C LEU A 17 9.38 -6.13 -9.65
N THR A 18 9.55 -5.86 -10.93
CA THR A 18 8.56 -6.20 -11.96
C THR A 18 8.90 -7.55 -12.57
N LEU A 19 7.86 -8.30 -12.93
CA LEU A 19 7.97 -9.58 -13.59
C LEU A 19 7.06 -9.58 -14.82
N ASP A 20 7.58 -10.09 -15.95
CA ASP A 20 6.76 -10.25 -17.15
C ASP A 20 5.64 -11.27 -16.86
N ASN A 21 4.42 -10.98 -17.32
CA ASN A 21 3.28 -11.86 -17.09
C ASN A 21 3.52 -13.30 -17.60
N LYS A 22 4.29 -13.46 -18.69
CA LYS A 22 4.64 -14.80 -19.23
C LYS A 22 5.41 -15.67 -18.22
N ASP A 23 6.15 -15.05 -17.31
CA ASP A 23 6.96 -15.75 -16.29
C ASP A 23 6.15 -16.11 -15.04
N MET A 24 4.86 -15.80 -15.06
CA MET A 24 3.91 -16.14 -14.00
C MET A 24 2.88 -17.20 -14.41
N LEU A 25 2.96 -17.72 -15.64
CA LEU A 25 1.94 -18.64 -16.14
C LEU A 25 2.15 -20.05 -15.60
N ASN A 26 1.09 -20.62 -15.04
CA ASN A 26 1.05 -22.03 -14.67
C ASN A 26 0.83 -22.93 -15.90
N ALA A 27 0.73 -24.23 -15.69
CA ALA A 27 0.52 -25.22 -16.78
C ALA A 27 -0.79 -24.99 -17.57
N ALA A 28 -1.78 -24.32 -16.97
CA ALA A 28 -3.03 -23.96 -17.64
C ALA A 28 -2.97 -22.63 -18.39
N GLY A 29 -1.82 -21.94 -18.39
CA GLY A 29 -1.65 -20.63 -19.01
C GLY A 29 -2.28 -19.48 -18.22
N ILE A 30 -2.52 -19.67 -16.92
CA ILE A 30 -3.11 -18.69 -16.00
C ILE A 30 -2.01 -18.11 -15.11
N GLU A 31 -2.06 -16.80 -14.85
CA GLU A 31 -1.14 -16.16 -13.93
C GLU A 31 -1.30 -16.70 -12.51
N ASP A 32 -0.18 -17.10 -11.92
CA ASP A 32 -0.13 -17.73 -10.60
C ASP A 32 1.05 -17.15 -9.82
N GLU A 33 0.75 -16.57 -8.65
CA GLU A 33 1.77 -15.96 -7.78
C GLU A 33 2.88 -16.96 -7.44
N SER A 34 2.53 -18.22 -7.21
CA SER A 34 3.52 -19.23 -6.84
C SER A 34 4.56 -19.48 -7.94
N VAL A 35 4.16 -19.38 -9.19
CA VAL A 35 5.07 -19.47 -10.34
C VAL A 35 6.03 -18.29 -10.36
N GLY A 36 5.52 -17.09 -10.14
CA GLY A 36 6.36 -15.89 -10.03
C GLY A 36 7.34 -15.96 -8.86
N GLN A 37 6.91 -16.49 -7.72
CA GLN A 37 7.77 -16.70 -6.56
C GLN A 37 8.91 -17.69 -6.86
N ASP A 38 8.63 -18.78 -7.54
CA ASP A 38 9.64 -19.75 -7.95
C ASP A 38 10.65 -19.15 -8.93
N TYR A 39 10.17 -18.37 -9.89
CA TYR A 39 11.02 -17.63 -10.83
C TYR A 39 11.97 -16.67 -10.10
N LEU A 40 11.43 -15.88 -9.19
CA LEU A 40 12.22 -14.88 -8.46
C LEU A 40 13.22 -15.50 -7.50
N GLN A 41 12.88 -16.61 -6.85
CA GLN A 41 13.82 -17.35 -6.00
C GLN A 41 15.01 -17.84 -6.84
N SER A 42 14.77 -18.41 -8.00
CA SER A 42 15.83 -18.98 -8.84
C SER A 42 16.75 -17.92 -9.44
N HIS A 43 16.26 -16.69 -9.65
CA HIS A 43 17.01 -15.61 -10.29
C HIS A 43 17.65 -14.62 -9.31
N ASN A 44 17.22 -14.60 -8.04
CA ASN A 44 17.63 -13.56 -7.08
C ASN A 44 18.26 -14.11 -5.80
N ASN A 45 18.39 -15.43 -5.67
CA ASN A 45 18.94 -16.06 -4.46
C ASN A 45 18.27 -15.53 -3.16
N TRP A 46 16.96 -15.46 -3.17
CA TRP A 46 16.16 -15.01 -2.04
C TRP A 46 14.95 -15.93 -1.88
N PRO A 47 14.58 -16.34 -0.65
CA PRO A 47 13.58 -17.39 -0.43
C PRO A 47 12.24 -17.13 -1.13
N ARG A 48 11.65 -18.16 -1.70
CA ARG A 48 10.39 -18.13 -2.42
C ARG A 48 9.26 -17.44 -1.64
N ASN A 49 9.10 -17.79 -0.37
CA ASN A 49 8.05 -17.26 0.49
C ASN A 49 8.31 -15.82 0.97
N MET A 50 9.45 -15.23 0.61
CA MET A 50 9.80 -13.84 0.87
C MET A 50 9.59 -12.93 -0.34
N TRP A 51 8.95 -13.43 -1.37
CA TRP A 51 8.48 -12.66 -2.52
C TRP A 51 6.96 -12.62 -2.49
N ILE A 52 6.39 -11.43 -2.29
CA ILE A 52 4.94 -11.25 -2.13
C ILE A 52 4.44 -10.34 -3.24
N GLN A 53 3.47 -10.83 -4.00
CA GLN A 53 2.88 -10.05 -5.08
C GLN A 53 2.16 -8.82 -4.53
N THR A 54 2.33 -7.70 -5.22
CA THR A 54 1.68 -6.43 -4.92
C THR A 54 1.09 -5.84 -6.20
N SER A 55 0.18 -4.89 -6.08
CA SER A 55 -0.51 -4.27 -7.23
C SER A 55 -0.26 -2.78 -7.26
N TYR A 56 0.29 -2.29 -8.37
CA TYR A 56 0.62 -0.88 -8.59
C TYR A 56 -0.58 0.07 -8.36
N ASN A 57 -1.79 -0.38 -8.67
CA ASN A 57 -3.00 0.45 -8.62
C ASN A 57 -3.82 0.25 -7.34
N THR A 58 -3.25 -0.35 -6.31
CA THR A 58 -3.91 -0.57 -5.04
C THR A 58 -3.39 0.39 -3.97
N ARG A 59 -4.28 1.08 -3.28
CA ARG A 59 -3.97 1.92 -2.12
C ARG A 59 -5.16 2.01 -1.17
N ASP A 60 -4.89 2.07 0.11
CA ASP A 60 -5.90 2.18 1.17
C ASP A 60 -7.03 1.15 1.04
N GLY A 61 -6.66 -0.08 0.66
CA GLY A 61 -7.58 -1.20 0.49
C GLY A 61 -8.41 -1.17 -0.79
N LYS A 62 -8.15 -0.26 -1.71
CA LYS A 62 -8.95 -0.06 -2.92
C LYS A 62 -8.10 -0.10 -4.18
N HIS A 63 -8.69 -0.61 -5.27
CA HIS A 63 -8.08 -0.60 -6.59
C HIS A 63 -8.56 0.60 -7.41
N TYR A 64 -7.63 1.27 -8.10
CA TYR A 64 -7.87 2.45 -8.90
C TYR A 64 -7.51 2.21 -10.37
N LYS A 65 -8.20 2.93 -11.26
CA LYS A 65 -7.85 2.97 -12.68
C LYS A 65 -6.63 3.87 -12.90
N SER A 66 -6.08 3.82 -14.10
CA SER A 66 -4.92 4.66 -14.49
C SER A 66 -5.19 6.17 -14.41
N ASP A 67 -6.46 6.58 -14.49
CA ASP A 67 -6.88 7.97 -14.32
C ASP A 67 -7.14 8.38 -12.85
N ASN A 68 -6.78 7.51 -11.90
CA ASN A 68 -6.98 7.67 -10.46
C ASN A 68 -8.45 7.64 -9.99
N THR A 69 -9.38 7.24 -10.83
CA THR A 69 -10.75 6.97 -10.40
C THR A 69 -10.87 5.54 -9.84
N LEU A 70 -11.84 5.35 -8.96
CA LEU A 70 -12.08 4.05 -8.35
C LEU A 70 -12.48 3.01 -9.40
N SER A 71 -11.85 1.85 -9.38
CA SER A 71 -12.21 0.74 -10.28
C SER A 71 -13.57 0.15 -9.92
N ASP A 72 -14.33 -0.24 -10.92
CA ASP A 72 -15.61 -0.93 -10.71
C ASP A 72 -15.40 -2.32 -10.11
N ASP A 73 -14.32 -3.00 -10.52
CA ASP A 73 -13.93 -4.31 -10.02
C ASP A 73 -12.90 -4.17 -8.89
N GLN A 74 -13.38 -4.18 -7.65
CA GLN A 74 -12.53 -4.11 -6.46
C GLN A 74 -11.88 -5.45 -6.09
N SER A 75 -12.20 -6.55 -6.79
CA SER A 75 -11.50 -7.82 -6.59
C SER A 75 -10.02 -7.74 -7.00
N LYS A 76 -9.65 -6.72 -7.77
CA LYS A 76 -8.28 -6.42 -8.16
C LYS A 76 -7.46 -5.73 -7.06
N ALA A 77 -8.10 -5.23 -6.01
CA ALA A 77 -7.40 -4.68 -4.86
C ALA A 77 -6.59 -5.79 -4.18
N LEU A 78 -5.27 -5.64 -4.18
CA LEU A 78 -4.36 -6.66 -3.69
C LEU A 78 -3.58 -6.15 -2.49
N ARG A 79 -3.78 -6.81 -1.33
CA ARG A 79 -2.97 -6.61 -0.12
C ARG A 79 -2.86 -5.16 0.35
N GLY A 80 -3.95 -4.42 0.22
CA GLY A 80 -4.14 -3.11 0.83
C GLY A 80 -3.44 -1.95 0.15
N ASN A 81 -2.17 -2.09 -0.17
CA ASN A 81 -1.37 -1.05 -0.80
C ASN A 81 -0.35 -1.62 -1.76
N TYR A 82 -0.01 -0.86 -2.79
CA TYR A 82 1.23 -1.08 -3.53
C TYR A 82 2.40 -0.99 -2.55
N ALA A 83 3.21 -2.03 -2.49
CA ALA A 83 4.35 -2.07 -1.57
C ALA A 83 5.38 -0.99 -1.90
N GLY A 84 5.85 -0.29 -0.89
CA GLY A 84 6.93 0.67 -0.98
C GLY A 84 8.11 0.28 -0.11
N LEU A 85 9.29 0.83 -0.39
CA LEU A 85 10.48 0.61 0.43
C LEU A 85 10.21 1.00 1.88
N GLY A 86 10.56 0.13 2.80
CA GLY A 86 10.37 0.35 4.23
C GLY A 86 8.96 0.06 4.74
N TYR A 87 8.01 -0.28 3.85
CA TYR A 87 6.69 -0.74 4.30
C TYR A 87 6.82 -2.05 5.07
N THR A 88 5.83 -2.33 5.89
CA THR A 88 5.71 -3.62 6.59
C THR A 88 4.76 -4.54 5.84
N TRP A 89 5.16 -5.80 5.68
CA TRP A 89 4.30 -6.89 5.25
C TRP A 89 3.64 -7.53 6.47
N ASP A 90 2.34 -7.39 6.58
CA ASP A 90 1.54 -8.03 7.62
C ASP A 90 0.87 -9.29 7.04
N LYS A 91 1.49 -10.43 7.29
CA LYS A 91 1.03 -11.71 6.76
C LYS A 91 -0.33 -12.11 7.33
N ASP A 92 -0.58 -11.83 8.60
CA ASP A 92 -1.81 -12.25 9.28
C ASP A 92 -3.03 -11.50 8.74
N ASN A 93 -2.88 -10.22 8.45
CA ASN A 93 -3.93 -9.39 7.86
C ASN A 93 -3.86 -9.34 6.33
N ASN A 94 -2.83 -9.94 5.73
CA ASN A 94 -2.60 -9.97 4.26
C ASN A 94 -2.57 -8.56 3.65
N ILE A 95 -1.81 -7.64 4.27
CA ILE A 95 -1.69 -6.26 3.82
C ILE A 95 -0.26 -5.75 3.88
N PHE A 96 0.04 -4.76 3.03
CA PHE A 96 1.20 -3.90 3.19
C PHE A 96 0.77 -2.58 3.82
N TYR A 97 1.52 -2.08 4.80
CA TYR A 97 1.23 -0.78 5.38
C TYR A 97 2.49 0.06 5.55
N ARG A 98 2.30 1.37 5.55
CA ARG A 98 3.35 2.36 5.70
C ARG A 98 3.89 2.38 7.12
N LYS A 99 5.05 3.03 7.30
CA LYS A 99 5.57 3.30 8.63
C LYS A 99 4.57 4.13 9.44
N LYS A 100 4.41 3.79 10.73
CA LYS A 100 3.55 4.52 11.66
C LYS A 100 3.93 6.00 11.70
N PRO A 101 3.02 6.93 11.38
CA PRO A 101 3.36 8.36 11.31
C PRO A 101 3.49 9.02 12.68
N TYR A 102 2.65 8.61 13.64
CA TYR A 102 2.63 9.16 15.00
C TYR A 102 2.33 8.07 16.02
N ALA A 103 2.86 8.23 17.24
CA ALA A 103 2.73 7.23 18.29
C ALA A 103 1.27 6.91 18.66
N SER A 104 0.37 7.90 18.60
CA SER A 104 -1.05 7.75 18.96
C SER A 104 -1.90 7.10 17.87
N TRP A 105 -1.42 7.04 16.64
CA TRP A 105 -2.22 6.54 15.52
C TRP A 105 -2.40 5.03 15.57
N VAL A 106 -3.53 4.57 15.04
CA VAL A 106 -3.94 3.16 15.04
C VAL A 106 -4.07 2.65 13.60
N LEU A 107 -3.60 1.44 13.36
CA LEU A 107 -3.71 0.81 12.05
C LEU A 107 -5.14 0.31 11.81
N ASN A 108 -5.75 0.82 10.75
CA ASN A 108 -6.99 0.26 10.20
C ASN A 108 -6.62 -0.86 9.24
N THR A 109 -6.78 -2.11 9.66
CA THR A 109 -6.39 -3.27 8.86
C THR A 109 -7.30 -3.53 7.67
N SER A 110 -8.54 -3.05 7.69
CA SER A 110 -9.48 -3.16 6.56
C SER A 110 -9.08 -2.26 5.39
N GLU A 111 -8.60 -1.06 5.69
CA GLU A 111 -8.17 -0.07 4.69
C GLU A 111 -6.64 -0.02 4.53
N ALA A 112 -5.90 -0.81 5.32
CA ALA A 112 -4.44 -0.86 5.30
C ALA A 112 -3.78 0.51 5.46
N ARG A 113 -4.33 1.36 6.32
CA ARG A 113 -3.85 2.72 6.57
C ARG A 113 -3.88 3.08 8.06
N TRP A 114 -3.01 3.99 8.43
CA TRP A 114 -2.98 4.55 9.76
C TRP A 114 -4.05 5.62 9.91
N GLN A 115 -4.71 5.65 11.06
CA GLN A 115 -5.71 6.65 11.41
C GLN A 115 -5.39 7.27 12.76
N SER A 116 -5.68 8.57 12.89
CA SER A 116 -5.61 9.23 14.19
C SER A 116 -6.65 8.66 15.15
N PRO A 117 -6.47 8.75 16.48
CA PRO A 117 -7.44 8.25 17.46
C PRO A 117 -8.80 8.95 17.40
N ILE A 118 -8.87 10.14 16.78
CA ILE A 118 -10.12 10.89 16.61
C ILE A 118 -10.65 10.88 15.16
N GLY A 119 -10.05 10.06 14.28
CA GLY A 119 -10.47 9.94 12.89
C GLY A 119 -9.72 10.87 11.94
N ASP A 120 -10.22 10.96 10.72
CA ASP A 120 -9.59 11.73 9.65
C ASP A 120 -9.69 13.24 9.90
N ALA A 121 -8.81 14.01 9.24
CA ALA A 121 -8.85 15.45 9.28
C ALA A 121 -10.22 15.99 8.86
N PRO A 122 -10.71 17.09 9.48
CA PRO A 122 -11.93 17.73 9.03
C PRO A 122 -11.85 18.14 7.56
N ALA A 123 -12.98 18.11 6.87
CA ALA A 123 -13.05 18.51 5.46
C ALA A 123 -12.73 19.99 5.30
N LEU A 124 -11.98 20.32 4.26
CA LEU A 124 -11.78 21.70 3.82
C LEU A 124 -12.99 22.17 3.03
N THR A 125 -13.23 23.48 2.98
CA THR A 125 -14.27 24.07 2.12
C THR A 125 -13.85 23.97 0.65
N GLU A 126 -14.82 24.06 -0.27
CA GLU A 126 -14.54 24.05 -1.71
C GLU A 126 -13.57 25.17 -2.11
N GLU A 127 -13.75 26.37 -1.50
CA GLU A 127 -12.85 27.50 -1.74
C GLU A 127 -11.42 27.20 -1.28
N GLU A 128 -11.25 26.63 -0.09
CA GLU A 128 -9.93 26.26 0.44
C GLU A 128 -9.25 25.20 -0.44
N ILE A 129 -10.00 24.25 -0.98
CA ILE A 129 -9.48 23.23 -1.89
C ILE A 129 -9.08 23.86 -3.23
N THR A 130 -9.96 24.70 -3.80
CA THR A 130 -9.75 25.35 -5.09
C THR A 130 -8.56 26.30 -5.07
N THR A 131 -8.43 27.09 -4.01
CA THR A 131 -7.33 28.06 -3.84
C THR A 131 -6.07 27.43 -3.25
N ASN A 132 -6.14 26.20 -2.78
CA ASN A 132 -5.06 25.51 -2.08
C ASN A 132 -4.49 26.39 -0.94
N SER A 133 -5.38 27.00 -0.17
CA SER A 133 -5.02 28.04 0.81
C SER A 133 -4.79 27.50 2.23
N SER A 134 -5.35 26.33 2.55
CA SER A 134 -5.31 25.78 3.91
C SER A 134 -5.09 24.27 3.90
N TYR A 135 -4.62 23.75 5.02
CA TYR A 135 -4.47 22.31 5.26
C TYR A 135 -4.66 22.01 6.75
N HIS A 136 -4.85 20.72 7.06
CA HIS A 136 -4.86 20.26 8.45
C HIS A 136 -3.56 19.53 8.77
N GLU A 137 -2.99 19.84 9.92
CA GLU A 137 -1.80 19.18 10.46
C GLU A 137 -2.14 18.49 11.77
N TRP A 138 -1.67 17.27 11.93
CA TRP A 138 -1.85 16.54 13.17
C TRP A 138 -0.94 17.11 14.27
N ASN A 139 -1.54 17.43 15.41
CA ASN A 139 -0.82 17.83 16.62
C ASN A 139 -0.79 16.66 17.59
N GLU A 140 0.34 15.98 17.64
CA GLU A 140 0.51 14.79 18.49
C GLU A 140 0.41 15.12 19.98
N SER A 141 0.92 16.26 20.41
CA SER A 141 0.89 16.68 21.81
C SER A 141 -0.53 16.88 22.33
N ASN A 142 -1.40 17.45 21.53
CA ASN A 142 -2.80 17.70 21.88
C ASN A 142 -3.76 16.64 21.36
N GLN A 143 -3.26 15.73 20.50
CA GLN A 143 -4.07 14.76 19.78
C GLN A 143 -5.27 15.39 19.07
N SER A 144 -4.97 16.40 18.27
CA SER A 144 -5.97 17.20 17.56
C SER A 144 -5.48 17.56 16.15
N TRP A 145 -6.43 17.92 15.29
CA TRP A 145 -6.16 18.46 13.96
C TRP A 145 -6.12 19.99 14.03
N ASP A 146 -4.98 20.57 13.71
CA ASP A 146 -4.79 22.01 13.63
C ASP A 146 -4.93 22.46 12.18
N LYS A 147 -5.84 23.41 11.93
CA LYS A 147 -5.97 24.03 10.61
C LYS A 147 -4.91 25.12 10.45
N LYS A 148 -4.18 25.04 9.35
CA LYS A 148 -3.12 25.98 9.02
C LYS A 148 -3.30 26.53 7.62
N ASP A 149 -2.83 27.75 7.42
CA ASP A 149 -2.84 28.39 6.11
C ASP A 149 -1.46 28.35 5.49
N PHE A 150 -1.42 28.21 4.16
CA PHE A 150 -0.18 28.36 3.41
C PHE A 150 0.18 29.84 3.34
N THR A 151 1.38 30.17 3.72
CA THR A 151 1.89 31.57 3.69
C THR A 151 2.95 31.75 2.59
#